data_fb5ff41ddeb5237d9a3dc4e6325eaa8b
#
_entry.id   fb5ff41ddeb5237d9a3dc4e6325eaa8b
#
_cell.length_a   1.000
_cell.length_b   1.000
_cell.length_c   1.000
_cell.angle_alpha   90.00
_cell.angle_beta   90.00
_cell.angle_gamma   90.00
#
_symmetry.space_group_name_H-M   'P 1'
#
loop_
_entity.id
_entity.type
_entity.pdbx_description
1 polymer ?
#
loop_
_entity_poly.entity_id
_entity_poly.type
_entity_poly.pdbx_seq_one_letter_code
_entity_poly.pdbx_strand_id
1 'polypeptide(L)'
;MTGPLAGIKLVEFAGIGPGPFCGMVLADLGAEIIRIDRASQHGHGNIIDFQHRSKISLSADLKDPMAVTEIKKLLSQVDGLIEGFRPGVMERLGLSPEECFEINPNLVYGRMTGWGQEGPLAKTAGHDINYIALTGALEAMGRKGETPPPPLNLVGDFGGGGMFLALGIVSALLNIKNGGKGQVVDAAMVDGASVLMSMFYSFRASGFWKDERESNMLDGGAHFYDSYECLDKKFLSVGAIEPQFYAILLEKLEIDDERFSQQLNQDQWPELKAIMQDKIKLKTRDEWAKIFDGTDACVAPILSLAEAPEHHHMKARKSFVDFDGVIQPNPAPRFSSSNNEIRHAPVKAGQNNDEICEQFELDRSCFK
;
A
#
# COMPACT_ATOMS: atom_id res chain seq x y z
N MET A 1 22.18 11.86 -1.45
CA MET A 1 20.81 11.33 -1.55
C MET A 1 20.07 12.11 -2.61
N THR A 2 19.39 11.42 -3.49
CA THR A 2 18.52 11.97 -4.53
C THR A 2 17.08 11.67 -4.14
N GLY A 3 16.13 12.50 -4.59
CA GLY A 3 14.72 12.33 -4.27
C GLY A 3 14.12 13.51 -3.54
N PRO A 4 12.76 13.66 -3.55
CA PRO A 4 12.08 14.82 -2.99
C PRO A 4 12.18 14.92 -1.46
N LEU A 5 12.50 13.82 -0.76
CA LEU A 5 12.71 13.78 0.69
C LEU A 5 14.20 13.69 1.07
N ALA A 6 15.12 13.99 0.15
CA ALA A 6 16.54 14.04 0.47
C ALA A 6 16.83 14.99 1.64
N GLY A 7 17.59 14.50 2.62
CA GLY A 7 17.91 15.22 3.86
C GLY A 7 16.93 15.00 5.02
N ILE A 8 15.77 14.37 4.79
CA ILE A 8 14.86 13.94 5.86
C ILE A 8 15.39 12.63 6.47
N LYS A 9 15.41 12.57 7.80
CA LYS A 9 15.84 11.40 8.57
C LYS A 9 14.69 10.91 9.46
N LEU A 10 14.38 9.63 9.36
CA LEU A 10 13.31 9.01 10.16
C LEU A 10 13.82 7.75 10.86
N VAL A 11 13.36 7.54 12.07
CA VAL A 11 13.53 6.28 12.79
C VAL A 11 12.30 5.40 12.55
N GLU A 12 12.51 4.12 12.24
CA GLU A 12 11.45 3.12 12.13
C GLU A 12 11.65 2.03 13.16
N PHE A 13 10.73 1.86 14.10
CA PHE A 13 10.75 0.70 14.98
C PHE A 13 10.27 -0.53 14.21
N ALA A 14 11.10 -1.57 14.18
CA ALA A 14 10.85 -2.77 13.40
C ALA A 14 9.50 -3.40 13.71
N GLY A 15 8.75 -3.68 12.67
CA GLY A 15 7.41 -4.24 12.69
C GLY A 15 7.14 -5.09 11.45
N ILE A 16 5.87 -5.32 11.15
CA ILE A 16 5.39 -6.04 9.97
C ILE A 16 4.31 -5.21 9.25
N GLY A 17 4.14 -5.44 7.94
CA GLY A 17 3.05 -4.87 7.15
C GLY A 17 3.17 -3.37 6.92
N PRO A 18 2.19 -2.56 7.36
CA PRO A 18 2.02 -1.16 6.94
C PRO A 18 3.12 -0.21 7.39
N GLY A 19 3.72 -0.42 8.59
CA GLY A 19 4.84 0.40 9.07
C GLY A 19 6.07 0.28 8.18
N PRO A 20 6.62 -0.94 7.97
CA PRO A 20 7.70 -1.17 7.03
C PRO A 20 7.40 -0.71 5.60
N PHE A 21 6.17 -0.87 5.13
CA PHE A 21 5.76 -0.37 3.82
C PHE A 21 5.82 1.17 3.76
N CYS A 22 5.34 1.87 4.78
CA CYS A 22 5.46 3.32 4.89
C CYS A 22 6.93 3.76 4.82
N GLY A 23 7.80 3.13 5.64
CA GLY A 23 9.23 3.42 5.64
C GLY A 23 9.91 3.16 4.30
N MET A 24 9.53 2.07 3.59
CA MET A 24 10.01 1.80 2.23
C MET A 24 9.62 2.91 1.24
N VAL A 25 8.36 3.32 1.25
CA VAL A 25 7.88 4.39 0.35
C VAL A 25 8.65 5.69 0.62
N LEU A 26 8.86 6.07 1.88
CA LEU A 26 9.62 7.27 2.24
C LEU A 26 11.11 7.14 1.89
N ALA A 27 11.70 5.94 2.06
CA ALA A 27 13.07 5.64 1.64
C ALA A 27 13.25 5.76 0.12
N ASP A 28 12.32 5.21 -0.65
CA ASP A 28 12.30 5.31 -2.12
C ASP A 28 12.20 6.77 -2.59
N LEU A 29 11.56 7.63 -1.80
CA LEU A 29 11.48 9.09 -2.04
C LEU A 29 12.73 9.86 -1.58
N GLY A 30 13.74 9.18 -1.02
CA GLY A 30 15.04 9.77 -0.66
C GLY A 30 15.24 10.03 0.84
N ALA A 31 14.26 9.74 1.71
CA ALA A 31 14.47 9.83 3.14
C ALA A 31 15.50 8.79 3.64
N GLU A 32 16.29 9.14 4.62
CA GLU A 32 17.13 8.20 5.38
C GLU A 32 16.27 7.52 6.45
N ILE A 33 16.14 6.20 6.38
CA ILE A 33 15.36 5.43 7.35
C ILE A 33 16.30 4.58 8.19
N ILE A 34 16.33 4.85 9.49
CA ILE A 34 17.07 4.10 10.49
C ILE A 34 16.09 3.12 11.16
N ARG A 35 16.19 1.85 10.79
CA ARG A 35 15.33 0.82 11.39
C ARG A 35 15.93 0.32 12.70
N ILE A 36 15.18 0.41 13.79
CA ILE A 36 15.55 -0.17 15.10
C ILE A 36 15.02 -1.58 15.18
N ASP A 37 15.91 -2.54 15.04
CA ASP A 37 15.63 -3.96 15.17
C ASP A 37 15.82 -4.45 16.61
N ARG A 38 15.17 -5.56 16.95
CA ARG A 38 15.38 -6.19 18.27
C ARG A 38 16.79 -6.75 18.37
N ALA A 39 17.45 -6.57 19.51
CA ALA A 39 18.78 -7.12 19.79
C ALA A 39 18.88 -8.64 19.57
N SER A 40 17.77 -9.38 19.81
CA SER A 40 17.70 -10.82 19.54
C SER A 40 17.73 -11.19 18.06
N GLN A 41 17.52 -10.25 17.16
CA GLN A 41 17.57 -10.44 15.70
C GLN A 41 18.92 -10.00 15.08
N HIS A 42 19.87 -9.55 15.89
CA HIS A 42 21.18 -9.10 15.41
C HIS A 42 21.82 -10.12 14.46
N GLY A 43 22.27 -9.65 13.29
CA GLY A 43 22.86 -10.48 12.25
C GLY A 43 21.87 -11.31 11.42
N HIS A 44 20.57 -11.33 11.78
CA HIS A 44 19.51 -11.98 11.02
C HIS A 44 18.77 -10.98 10.13
N GLY A 45 18.11 -11.48 9.09
CA GLY A 45 17.29 -10.68 8.18
C GLY A 45 17.13 -11.37 6.81
N ASN A 46 16.05 -11.05 6.14
CA ASN A 46 15.78 -11.52 4.79
C ASN A 46 16.16 -10.42 3.79
N ILE A 47 17.25 -10.65 3.02
CA ILE A 47 17.75 -9.69 2.04
C ILE A 47 16.84 -9.52 0.81
N ILE A 48 15.80 -10.35 0.67
CA ILE A 48 14.78 -10.24 -0.38
C ILE A 48 13.43 -9.74 0.17
N ASP A 49 13.38 -9.24 1.39
CA ASP A 49 12.21 -8.54 1.92
C ASP A 49 12.23 -7.07 1.48
N PHE A 50 11.67 -6.80 0.32
CA PHE A 50 11.74 -5.47 -0.33
C PHE A 50 11.18 -4.33 0.51
N GLN A 51 10.32 -4.60 1.51
CA GLN A 51 9.83 -3.56 2.42
C GLN A 51 10.94 -2.95 3.28
N HIS A 52 12.12 -3.59 3.32
CA HIS A 52 13.30 -3.11 4.04
C HIS A 52 14.41 -2.56 3.14
N ARG A 53 14.18 -2.45 1.83
CA ARG A 53 15.16 -1.86 0.90
C ARG A 53 15.47 -0.40 1.23
N SER A 54 16.68 0.03 0.98
CA SER A 54 17.15 1.41 1.20
C SER A 54 17.08 1.91 2.65
N LYS A 55 16.98 1.00 3.63
CA LYS A 55 16.98 1.29 5.07
C LYS A 55 18.25 0.78 5.72
N ILE A 56 18.85 1.56 6.63
CA ILE A 56 19.94 1.11 7.51
C ILE A 56 19.38 0.58 8.83
N SER A 57 20.15 -0.25 9.54
CA SER A 57 19.65 -0.96 10.72
C SER A 57 20.55 -0.78 11.94
N LEU A 58 19.91 -0.41 13.05
CA LEU A 58 20.45 -0.41 14.42
C LEU A 58 19.72 -1.48 15.24
N SER A 59 20.42 -2.34 15.96
CA SER A 59 19.79 -3.37 16.81
C SER A 59 19.91 -3.02 18.29
N ALA A 60 18.77 -2.98 19.00
CA ALA A 60 18.66 -2.55 20.38
C ALA A 60 17.74 -3.45 21.21
N ASP A 61 18.02 -3.55 22.51
CA ASP A 61 17.08 -4.07 23.49
C ASP A 61 16.29 -2.88 24.10
N LEU A 62 15.05 -2.71 23.66
CA LEU A 62 14.18 -1.64 24.18
C LEU A 62 13.79 -1.79 25.67
N LYS A 63 14.19 -2.88 26.32
CA LYS A 63 14.03 -3.07 27.77
C LYS A 63 15.25 -2.58 28.56
N ASP A 64 16.35 -2.32 27.89
CA ASP A 64 17.54 -1.74 28.51
C ASP A 64 17.38 -0.19 28.59
N PRO A 65 17.34 0.39 29.81
CA PRO A 65 17.21 1.84 29.95
C PRO A 65 18.37 2.64 29.32
N MET A 66 19.56 2.04 29.23
CA MET A 66 20.71 2.70 28.60
C MET A 66 20.49 2.78 27.07
N ALA A 67 20.04 1.69 26.44
CA ALA A 67 19.70 1.68 25.02
C ALA A 67 18.56 2.66 24.71
N VAL A 68 17.53 2.73 25.55
CA VAL A 68 16.43 3.72 25.39
C VAL A 68 16.94 5.14 25.52
N THR A 69 17.88 5.42 26.41
CA THR A 69 18.51 6.75 26.55
C THR A 69 19.25 7.13 25.26
N GLU A 70 20.02 6.25 24.69
CA GLU A 70 20.71 6.48 23.43
C GLU A 70 19.74 6.61 22.22
N ILE A 71 18.63 5.86 22.22
CA ILE A 71 17.56 6.03 21.23
C ILE A 71 16.92 7.44 21.37
N LYS A 72 16.68 7.92 22.58
CA LYS A 72 16.21 9.31 22.79
C LYS A 72 17.21 10.34 22.24
N LYS A 73 18.50 10.12 22.41
CA LYS A 73 19.54 10.96 21.82
C LYS A 73 19.49 10.91 20.27
N LEU A 74 19.25 9.74 19.67
CA LEU A 74 19.00 9.62 18.22
C LEU A 74 17.77 10.39 17.80
N LEU A 75 16.64 10.27 18.52
CA LEU A 75 15.38 10.94 18.22
C LEU A 75 15.47 12.47 18.31
N SER A 76 16.42 13.01 19.08
CA SER A 76 16.68 14.46 19.11
C SER A 76 17.34 15.00 17.83
N GLN A 77 17.83 14.12 16.94
CA GLN A 77 18.61 14.47 15.75
C GLN A 77 17.94 14.06 14.44
N VAL A 78 16.69 13.60 14.50
CA VAL A 78 15.91 13.15 13.31
C VAL A 78 14.60 13.92 13.20
N ASP A 79 13.98 13.86 12.03
CA ASP A 79 12.75 14.60 11.71
C ASP A 79 11.48 13.88 12.16
N GLY A 80 11.53 12.58 12.36
CA GLY A 80 10.36 11.84 12.82
C GLY A 80 10.65 10.37 13.13
N LEU A 81 9.61 9.71 13.61
CA LEU A 81 9.63 8.27 13.86
C LEU A 81 8.37 7.59 13.33
N ILE A 82 8.51 6.29 13.08
CA ILE A 82 7.42 5.38 12.71
C ILE A 82 7.40 4.24 13.73
N GLU A 83 6.27 4.02 14.37
CA GLU A 83 6.05 2.87 15.23
C GLU A 83 4.74 2.14 14.89
N GLY A 84 4.67 0.84 15.13
CA GLY A 84 3.49 0.01 14.88
C GLY A 84 3.16 -0.89 16.07
N PHE A 85 3.51 -0.48 17.29
CA PHE A 85 3.18 -1.24 18.50
C PHE A 85 1.72 -1.00 18.91
N ARG A 86 1.22 -1.89 19.75
CA ARG A 86 -0.09 -1.70 20.38
C ARG A 86 -0.09 -0.46 21.27
N PRO A 87 -1.23 0.27 21.37
CA PRO A 87 -1.34 1.43 22.26
C PRO A 87 -0.83 1.17 23.67
N GLY A 88 -0.02 2.10 24.18
CA GLY A 88 0.61 2.04 25.51
C GLY A 88 1.93 1.27 25.56
N VAL A 89 2.43 0.72 24.44
CA VAL A 89 3.75 0.04 24.45
C VAL A 89 4.89 1.06 24.47
N MET A 90 4.86 2.06 23.59
CA MET A 90 5.90 3.10 23.55
C MET A 90 5.95 3.89 24.86
N GLU A 91 4.82 4.15 25.46
CA GLU A 91 4.69 4.80 26.77
C GLU A 91 5.42 3.97 27.88
N ARG A 92 5.22 2.65 27.89
CA ARG A 92 5.92 1.77 28.86
C ARG A 92 7.43 1.65 28.60
N LEU A 93 7.88 1.92 27.40
CA LEU A 93 9.29 1.93 27.01
C LEU A 93 9.97 3.26 27.33
N GLY A 94 9.23 4.26 27.82
CA GLY A 94 9.76 5.61 28.04
C GLY A 94 9.99 6.38 26.74
N LEU A 95 9.23 6.05 25.69
CA LEU A 95 9.29 6.65 24.36
C LEU A 95 7.90 7.19 23.94
N SER A 96 7.11 7.66 24.91
CA SER A 96 5.80 8.27 24.64
C SER A 96 5.95 9.51 23.76
N PRO A 97 4.89 9.95 23.05
CA PRO A 97 4.91 11.20 22.32
C PRO A 97 5.36 12.40 23.18
N GLU A 98 4.87 12.50 24.41
CA GLU A 98 5.19 13.57 25.34
C GLU A 98 6.69 13.61 25.63
N GLU A 99 7.27 12.47 26.03
CA GLU A 99 8.71 12.35 26.31
C GLU A 99 9.56 12.66 25.06
N CYS A 100 9.11 12.23 23.88
CA CYS A 100 9.81 12.50 22.63
C CYS A 100 9.72 13.99 22.25
N PHE A 101 8.59 14.67 22.49
CA PHE A 101 8.45 16.12 22.21
C PHE A 101 9.22 16.99 23.21
N GLU A 102 9.48 16.52 24.43
CA GLU A 102 10.36 17.21 25.38
C GLU A 102 11.80 17.33 24.84
N ILE A 103 12.27 16.30 24.12
CA ILE A 103 13.62 16.27 23.56
C ILE A 103 13.71 16.81 22.13
N ASN A 104 12.63 16.68 21.36
CA ASN A 104 12.55 17.18 19.99
C ASN A 104 11.13 17.73 19.69
N PRO A 105 10.87 19.02 19.97
CA PRO A 105 9.56 19.63 19.74
C PRO A 105 9.11 19.66 18.27
N ASN A 106 10.00 19.35 17.34
CA ASN A 106 9.72 19.29 15.90
C ASN A 106 9.62 17.85 15.38
N LEU A 107 9.64 16.84 16.24
CA LEU A 107 9.54 15.45 15.82
C LEU A 107 8.15 15.14 15.25
N VAL A 108 8.09 14.48 14.10
CA VAL A 108 6.85 13.87 13.61
C VAL A 108 6.73 12.45 14.19
N TYR A 109 5.70 12.20 14.98
CA TYR A 109 5.49 10.92 15.65
C TYR A 109 4.43 10.09 14.92
N GLY A 110 4.85 9.21 14.02
CA GLY A 110 3.96 8.37 13.22
C GLY A 110 3.56 7.07 13.93
N ARG A 111 2.27 6.91 14.20
CA ARG A 111 1.68 5.73 14.86
C ARG A 111 0.84 4.94 13.86
N MET A 112 1.22 3.70 13.59
CA MET A 112 0.50 2.77 12.72
C MET A 112 -0.23 1.73 13.54
N THR A 113 -1.55 1.73 13.46
CA THR A 113 -2.38 0.72 14.15
C THR A 113 -3.50 0.19 13.25
N GLY A 114 -4.09 -0.92 13.64
CA GLY A 114 -5.30 -1.42 12.96
C GLY A 114 -6.56 -0.66 13.35
N TRP A 115 -6.73 -0.44 14.66
CA TRP A 115 -7.95 0.08 15.26
C TRP A 115 -7.88 1.53 15.75
N GLY A 116 -6.73 2.18 15.66
CA GLY A 116 -6.48 3.50 16.26
C GLY A 116 -5.95 3.40 17.70
N GLN A 117 -5.60 4.58 18.27
CA GLN A 117 -5.12 4.70 19.65
C GLN A 117 -6.24 4.60 20.68
N GLU A 118 -7.48 4.88 20.27
CA GLU A 118 -8.67 4.96 21.11
C GLU A 118 -9.78 4.02 20.61
N GLY A 119 -10.83 3.89 21.39
CA GLY A 119 -11.99 3.07 21.05
C GLY A 119 -11.91 1.65 21.63
N PRO A 120 -13.05 0.91 21.55
CA PRO A 120 -13.19 -0.38 22.25
C PRO A 120 -12.25 -1.47 21.72
N LEU A 121 -11.80 -1.38 20.49
CA LEU A 121 -10.91 -2.37 19.85
C LEU A 121 -9.44 -1.98 19.87
N ALA A 122 -9.07 -0.78 20.31
CA ALA A 122 -7.70 -0.25 20.24
C ALA A 122 -6.62 -1.20 20.80
N LYS A 123 -6.95 -1.97 21.85
CA LYS A 123 -6.03 -2.93 22.51
C LYS A 123 -6.18 -4.37 22.00
N THR A 124 -7.08 -4.63 21.05
CA THR A 124 -7.32 -5.98 20.53
C THR A 124 -6.42 -6.31 19.34
N ALA A 125 -6.19 -7.60 19.11
CA ALA A 125 -5.47 -8.04 17.91
C ALA A 125 -6.37 -7.99 16.68
N GLY A 126 -5.76 -7.84 15.52
CA GLY A 126 -6.41 -7.91 14.21
C GLY A 126 -5.37 -7.89 13.12
N HIS A 127 -5.80 -8.20 11.91
CA HIS A 127 -5.03 -8.10 10.67
C HIS A 127 -5.89 -7.41 9.60
N ASP A 128 -5.31 -7.11 8.44
CA ASP A 128 -5.95 -6.40 7.32
C ASP A 128 -7.42 -6.75 7.14
N ILE A 129 -7.71 -8.03 6.96
CA ILE A 129 -9.07 -8.54 6.73
C ILE A 129 -10.07 -8.14 7.84
N ASN A 130 -9.61 -8.07 9.10
CA ASN A 130 -10.46 -7.67 10.22
C ASN A 130 -10.75 -6.16 10.20
N TYR A 131 -9.77 -5.35 9.82
CA TYR A 131 -9.91 -3.90 9.74
C TYR A 131 -10.88 -3.52 8.63
N ILE A 132 -10.69 -4.06 7.42
CA ILE A 132 -11.55 -3.77 6.28
C ILE A 132 -12.96 -4.38 6.40
N ALA A 133 -13.14 -5.42 7.23
CA ALA A 133 -14.47 -6.00 7.51
C ALA A 133 -15.42 -5.00 8.17
N LEU A 134 -14.90 -4.10 9.02
CA LEU A 134 -15.73 -3.10 9.72
C LEU A 134 -16.01 -1.84 8.88
N THR A 135 -15.29 -1.65 7.77
CA THR A 135 -15.43 -0.46 6.92
C THR A 135 -16.43 -0.63 5.78
N GLY A 136 -17.05 -1.80 5.66
CA GLY A 136 -17.89 -2.16 4.51
C GLY A 136 -17.09 -2.56 3.26
N ALA A 137 -15.77 -2.37 3.23
CA ALA A 137 -14.96 -2.67 2.05
C ALA A 137 -14.95 -4.17 1.72
N LEU A 138 -14.77 -5.03 2.74
CA LEU A 138 -14.73 -6.48 2.52
C LEU A 138 -16.08 -7.02 2.04
N GLU A 139 -17.21 -6.53 2.62
CA GLU A 139 -18.55 -6.96 2.21
C GLU A 139 -18.86 -6.59 0.76
N ALA A 140 -18.35 -5.44 0.29
CA ALA A 140 -18.59 -4.99 -1.08
C ALA A 140 -17.83 -5.77 -2.17
N MET A 141 -16.84 -6.61 -1.80
CA MET A 141 -15.99 -7.34 -2.74
C MET A 141 -16.44 -8.80 -2.90
N GLY A 142 -16.36 -9.31 -4.12
CA GLY A 142 -16.60 -10.72 -4.43
C GLY A 142 -17.91 -10.99 -5.16
N ARG A 143 -18.26 -12.26 -5.30
CA ARG A 143 -19.43 -12.71 -6.06
C ARG A 143 -20.66 -12.86 -5.16
N LYS A 144 -21.84 -12.73 -5.79
CA LYS A 144 -23.13 -12.95 -5.12
C LYS A 144 -23.23 -14.39 -4.63
N GLY A 145 -23.66 -14.55 -3.38
CA GLY A 145 -23.85 -15.87 -2.77
C GLY A 145 -22.56 -16.57 -2.29
N GLU A 146 -21.38 -15.95 -2.50
CA GLU A 146 -20.12 -16.46 -2.01
C GLU A 146 -19.64 -15.70 -0.77
N THR A 147 -18.69 -16.27 -0.02
CA THR A 147 -18.00 -15.55 1.05
C THR A 147 -17.08 -14.48 0.44
N PRO A 148 -17.01 -13.26 1.01
CA PRO A 148 -16.09 -12.23 0.51
C PRO A 148 -14.64 -12.71 0.53
N PRO A 149 -13.93 -12.69 -0.61
CA PRO A 149 -12.52 -13.07 -0.64
C PRO A 149 -11.64 -11.96 -0.04
N PRO A 150 -10.55 -12.30 0.67
CA PRO A 150 -9.59 -11.29 1.10
C PRO A 150 -8.88 -10.67 -0.12
N PRO A 151 -8.85 -9.33 -0.27
CA PRO A 151 -8.19 -8.64 -1.38
C PRO A 151 -6.66 -8.54 -1.16
N LEU A 152 -6.02 -9.58 -0.64
CA LEU A 152 -4.69 -9.56 -0.05
C LEU A 152 -4.67 -8.54 1.13
N ASN A 153 -3.53 -7.94 1.42
CA ASN A 153 -3.42 -6.85 2.41
C ASN A 153 -3.22 -5.47 1.74
N LEU A 154 -3.81 -5.30 0.54
CA LEU A 154 -3.64 -4.08 -0.24
C LEU A 154 -4.53 -2.93 0.25
N VAL A 155 -5.71 -3.24 0.79
CA VAL A 155 -6.70 -2.23 1.17
C VAL A 155 -6.49 -1.71 2.58
N GLY A 156 -6.34 -2.57 3.58
CA GLY A 156 -6.14 -2.19 4.97
C GLY A 156 -4.69 -1.80 5.25
N ASP A 157 -3.75 -2.75 5.15
CA ASP A 157 -2.35 -2.54 5.51
C ASP A 157 -1.69 -1.46 4.63
N PHE A 158 -1.77 -1.59 3.32
CA PHE A 158 -0.99 -0.73 2.44
C PHE A 158 -1.76 0.52 2.00
N GLY A 159 -2.96 0.41 1.43
CA GLY A 159 -3.75 1.54 0.97
C GLY A 159 -4.24 2.42 2.13
N GLY A 160 -4.99 1.84 3.07
CA GLY A 160 -5.56 2.53 4.22
C GLY A 160 -4.57 2.82 5.34
N GLY A 161 -3.52 2.03 5.48
CA GLY A 161 -2.51 2.15 6.52
C GLY A 161 -1.25 2.87 6.07
N GLY A 162 -0.32 2.14 5.45
CA GLY A 162 1.03 2.62 5.16
C GLY A 162 1.08 3.87 4.28
N MET A 163 0.21 3.97 3.25
CA MET A 163 0.13 5.17 2.41
C MET A 163 -0.44 6.37 3.17
N PHE A 164 -1.46 6.19 4.01
CA PHE A 164 -2.00 7.27 4.85
C PHE A 164 -0.99 7.74 5.88
N LEU A 165 -0.22 6.82 6.48
CA LEU A 165 0.86 7.20 7.39
C LEU A 165 1.96 8.00 6.66
N ALA A 166 2.38 7.55 5.47
CA ALA A 166 3.36 8.27 4.66
C ALA A 166 2.88 9.68 4.28
N LEU A 167 1.63 9.82 3.84
CA LEU A 167 0.99 11.11 3.58
C LEU A 167 0.95 11.98 4.83
N GLY A 168 0.56 11.43 5.97
CA GLY A 168 0.51 12.12 7.25
C GLY A 168 1.88 12.64 7.70
N ILE A 169 2.93 11.81 7.61
CA ILE A 169 4.30 12.19 7.94
C ILE A 169 4.78 13.34 7.03
N VAL A 170 4.61 13.22 5.71
CA VAL A 170 5.02 14.28 4.76
C VAL A 170 4.24 15.57 5.01
N SER A 171 2.94 15.49 5.31
CA SER A 171 2.10 16.66 5.65
C SER A 171 2.57 17.33 6.94
N ALA A 172 2.92 16.55 7.98
CA ALA A 172 3.41 17.07 9.25
C ALA A 172 4.81 17.70 9.08
N LEU A 173 5.69 17.12 8.29
CA LEU A 173 6.99 17.72 7.95
C LEU A 173 6.82 19.04 7.19
N LEU A 174 5.88 19.11 6.26
CA LEU A 174 5.56 20.37 5.56
C LEU A 174 5.01 21.41 6.52
N ASN A 175 4.13 21.03 7.46
CA ASN A 175 3.63 21.93 8.49
C ASN A 175 4.77 22.54 9.33
N ILE A 176 5.76 21.74 9.73
CA ILE A 176 6.94 22.22 10.46
C ILE A 176 7.73 23.24 9.61
N LYS A 177 7.95 22.94 8.33
CA LYS A 177 8.61 23.89 7.40
C LYS A 177 7.87 25.20 7.27
N ASN A 178 6.56 25.22 7.46
CA ASN A 178 5.71 26.41 7.45
C ASN A 178 5.58 27.10 8.84
N GLY A 179 6.43 26.73 9.81
CA GLY A 179 6.47 27.33 11.14
C GLY A 179 5.59 26.66 12.19
N GLY A 180 4.99 25.50 11.87
CA GLY A 180 4.31 24.65 12.83
C GLY A 180 5.28 23.87 13.72
N LYS A 181 4.73 23.01 14.57
CA LYS A 181 5.47 22.13 15.47
C LYS A 181 5.31 20.66 15.09
N GLY A 182 6.16 19.83 15.67
CA GLY A 182 6.00 18.36 15.66
C GLY A 182 4.65 17.94 16.23
N GLN A 183 4.18 16.79 15.79
CA GLN A 183 2.87 16.29 16.18
C GLN A 183 2.78 14.75 16.03
N VAL A 184 1.80 14.15 16.67
CA VAL A 184 1.43 12.77 16.43
C VAL A 184 0.63 12.67 15.14
N VAL A 185 0.96 11.68 14.32
CA VAL A 185 0.17 11.21 13.17
C VAL A 185 -0.36 9.83 13.56
N ASP A 186 -1.61 9.77 13.98
CA ASP A 186 -2.32 8.51 14.25
C ASP A 186 -2.97 8.02 12.95
N ALA A 187 -2.39 6.97 12.37
CA ALA A 187 -2.85 6.37 11.12
C ALA A 187 -3.44 4.98 11.42
N ALA A 188 -4.73 4.94 11.66
CA ALA A 188 -5.44 3.68 11.85
C ALA A 188 -5.87 3.10 10.48
N MET A 189 -5.59 1.82 10.25
CA MET A 189 -5.99 1.14 9.01
C MET A 189 -7.50 1.16 8.80
N VAL A 190 -8.29 1.06 9.85
CA VAL A 190 -9.76 1.14 9.78
C VAL A 190 -10.23 2.52 9.28
N ASP A 191 -9.57 3.59 9.69
CA ASP A 191 -9.93 4.95 9.26
C ASP A 191 -9.55 5.20 7.81
N GLY A 192 -8.31 4.86 7.44
CA GLY A 192 -7.85 5.01 6.06
C GLY A 192 -8.63 4.15 5.08
N ALA A 193 -8.94 2.89 5.42
CA ALA A 193 -9.79 2.04 4.59
C ALA A 193 -11.22 2.61 4.46
N SER A 194 -11.75 3.23 5.52
CA SER A 194 -13.05 3.93 5.45
C SER A 194 -13.00 5.12 4.50
N VAL A 195 -11.92 5.89 4.51
CA VAL A 195 -11.73 7.01 3.56
C VAL A 195 -11.65 6.51 2.12
N LEU A 196 -10.98 5.38 1.85
CA LEU A 196 -10.96 4.77 0.52
C LEU A 196 -12.37 4.39 0.01
N MET A 197 -13.31 4.11 0.90
CA MET A 197 -14.69 3.80 0.56
C MET A 197 -15.59 5.03 0.34
N SER A 198 -15.08 6.25 0.40
CA SER A 198 -15.87 7.49 0.36
C SER A 198 -16.81 7.57 -0.85
N MET A 199 -16.35 7.16 -2.05
CA MET A 199 -17.18 7.16 -3.27
C MET A 199 -18.37 6.20 -3.12
N PHE A 200 -18.16 5.01 -2.57
CA PHE A 200 -19.19 3.99 -2.40
C PHE A 200 -20.23 4.40 -1.36
N TYR A 201 -19.81 5.05 -0.27
CA TYR A 201 -20.71 5.68 0.68
C TYR A 201 -21.54 6.80 0.05
N SER A 202 -20.97 7.60 -0.86
CA SER A 202 -21.72 8.59 -1.63
C SER A 202 -22.73 7.94 -2.57
N PHE A 203 -22.36 6.88 -3.26
CA PHE A 203 -23.29 6.13 -4.12
C PHE A 203 -24.42 5.51 -3.31
N ARG A 204 -24.13 4.94 -2.14
CA ARG A 204 -25.15 4.40 -1.25
C ARG A 204 -26.11 5.50 -0.77
N ALA A 205 -25.60 6.64 -0.34
CA ALA A 205 -26.42 7.78 0.13
C ALA A 205 -27.33 8.35 -0.96
N SER A 206 -26.92 8.31 -2.23
CA SER A 206 -27.70 8.76 -3.38
C SER A 206 -28.56 7.67 -4.03
N GLY A 207 -28.58 6.45 -3.48
CA GLY A 207 -29.39 5.35 -3.99
C GLY A 207 -28.81 4.64 -5.24
N PHE A 208 -27.55 4.96 -5.62
CA PHE A 208 -26.86 4.30 -6.75
C PHE A 208 -26.14 3.01 -6.36
N TRP A 209 -26.01 2.72 -5.06
CA TRP A 209 -25.36 1.51 -4.56
C TRP A 209 -26.34 0.63 -3.80
N LYS A 210 -26.40 -0.63 -4.14
CA LYS A 210 -27.13 -1.67 -3.42
C LYS A 210 -26.16 -2.42 -2.51
N ASP A 211 -26.53 -2.65 -1.26
CA ASP A 211 -25.75 -3.47 -0.31
C ASP A 211 -25.88 -4.98 -0.65
N GLU A 212 -25.63 -5.33 -1.91
CA GLU A 212 -25.65 -6.68 -2.45
C GLU A 212 -24.51 -6.80 -3.48
N ARG A 213 -23.62 -7.76 -3.30
CA ARG A 213 -22.50 -7.99 -4.21
C ARG A 213 -22.98 -8.35 -5.62
N GLU A 214 -22.16 -8.02 -6.60
CA GLU A 214 -22.44 -8.31 -8.03
C GLU A 214 -23.78 -7.74 -8.50
N SER A 215 -24.17 -6.61 -7.95
CA SER A 215 -25.41 -5.90 -8.26
C SER A 215 -25.21 -4.44 -8.65
N ASN A 216 -23.96 -3.99 -8.64
CA ASN A 216 -23.57 -2.62 -8.92
C ASN A 216 -22.61 -2.55 -10.12
N MET A 217 -22.37 -1.34 -10.60
CA MET A 217 -21.54 -1.15 -11.79
C MET A 217 -20.08 -1.57 -11.59
N LEU A 218 -19.51 -1.32 -10.39
CA LEU A 218 -18.07 -1.48 -10.13
C LEU A 218 -17.72 -2.74 -9.31
N ASP A 219 -18.71 -3.57 -8.99
CA ASP A 219 -18.52 -4.78 -8.17
C ASP A 219 -18.61 -6.09 -8.99
N GLY A 220 -18.58 -5.97 -10.32
CA GLY A 220 -18.73 -7.08 -11.25
C GLY A 220 -20.21 -7.40 -11.57
N GLY A 221 -21.17 -6.58 -11.18
CA GLY A 221 -22.57 -6.75 -11.58
C GLY A 221 -22.78 -6.43 -13.06
N ALA A 222 -22.15 -5.35 -13.53
CA ALA A 222 -22.26 -4.92 -14.94
C ALA A 222 -21.43 -5.79 -15.88
N HIS A 223 -22.02 -6.18 -17.02
CA HIS A 223 -21.34 -6.93 -18.06
C HIS A 223 -20.14 -6.20 -18.68
N PHE A 224 -20.13 -4.90 -18.63
CA PHE A 224 -19.04 -4.05 -19.14
C PHE A 224 -17.98 -3.68 -18.10
N TYR A 225 -18.09 -4.21 -16.86
CA TYR A 225 -17.11 -3.99 -15.79
C TYR A 225 -16.93 -5.25 -14.95
N ASP A 226 -16.16 -6.21 -15.50
CA ASP A 226 -15.89 -7.49 -14.85
C ASP A 226 -14.65 -8.19 -15.42
N SER A 227 -14.31 -9.35 -14.86
CA SER A 227 -13.32 -10.29 -15.38
C SER A 227 -13.99 -11.50 -16.04
N TYR A 228 -13.43 -11.95 -17.18
CA TYR A 228 -13.98 -13.03 -18.01
C TYR A 228 -12.95 -14.12 -18.26
N GLU A 229 -13.40 -15.37 -18.23
CA GLU A 229 -12.58 -16.54 -18.54
C GLU A 229 -12.43 -16.72 -20.06
N CYS A 230 -11.19 -16.89 -20.51
CA CYS A 230 -10.83 -17.17 -21.91
C CYS A 230 -10.75 -18.68 -22.21
N LEU A 231 -10.53 -19.04 -23.47
CA LEU A 231 -10.41 -20.44 -23.94
C LEU A 231 -9.32 -21.22 -23.19
N ASP A 232 -8.21 -20.57 -22.87
CA ASP A 232 -7.04 -21.16 -22.18
C ASP A 232 -7.13 -21.10 -20.64
N LYS A 233 -8.31 -20.84 -20.08
CA LYS A 233 -8.55 -20.71 -18.65
C LYS A 233 -7.82 -19.52 -17.98
N LYS A 234 -7.22 -18.65 -18.75
CA LYS A 234 -6.74 -17.34 -18.29
C LYS A 234 -7.87 -16.31 -18.37
N PHE A 235 -7.64 -15.10 -17.91
CA PHE A 235 -8.69 -14.13 -17.73
C PHE A 235 -8.39 -12.79 -18.44
N LEU A 236 -9.46 -12.11 -18.84
CA LEU A 236 -9.45 -10.70 -19.27
C LEU A 236 -10.19 -9.85 -18.26
N SER A 237 -9.76 -8.62 -18.08
CA SER A 237 -10.55 -7.56 -17.44
C SER A 237 -11.21 -6.70 -18.50
N VAL A 238 -12.47 -6.36 -18.27
CA VAL A 238 -13.26 -5.43 -19.08
C VAL A 238 -13.71 -4.28 -18.17
N GLY A 239 -13.54 -3.03 -18.63
CA GLY A 239 -13.89 -1.83 -17.88
C GLY A 239 -14.45 -0.71 -18.77
N ALA A 240 -15.24 -1.05 -19.80
CA ALA A 240 -15.75 -0.14 -20.83
C ALA A 240 -17.01 0.61 -20.33
N ILE A 241 -16.83 1.55 -19.42
CA ILE A 241 -17.95 2.28 -18.78
C ILE A 241 -18.56 3.29 -19.75
N GLU A 242 -17.75 4.11 -20.43
CA GLU A 242 -18.19 5.18 -21.30
C GLU A 242 -18.74 4.61 -22.63
N PRO A 243 -19.82 5.19 -23.19
CA PRO A 243 -20.47 4.65 -24.37
C PRO A 243 -19.56 4.48 -25.59
N GLN A 244 -18.58 5.39 -25.78
CA GLN A 244 -17.63 5.30 -26.89
C GLN A 244 -16.67 4.13 -26.74
N PHE A 245 -16.21 3.81 -25.53
CA PHE A 245 -15.34 2.66 -25.25
C PHE A 245 -16.12 1.35 -25.32
N TYR A 246 -17.37 1.38 -24.85
CA TYR A 246 -18.29 0.25 -24.93
C TYR A 246 -18.61 -0.11 -26.40
N ALA A 247 -18.79 0.87 -27.27
CA ALA A 247 -18.99 0.62 -28.70
C ALA A 247 -17.79 -0.09 -29.34
N ILE A 248 -16.55 0.32 -29.00
CA ILE A 248 -15.33 -0.35 -29.46
C ILE A 248 -15.23 -1.78 -28.90
N LEU A 249 -15.58 -1.99 -27.64
CA LEU A 249 -15.63 -3.31 -27.01
C LEU A 249 -16.53 -4.25 -27.82
N LEU A 250 -17.78 -3.83 -28.11
CA LEU A 250 -18.74 -4.65 -28.85
C LEU A 250 -18.27 -4.94 -30.28
N GLU A 251 -17.72 -3.93 -30.98
CA GLU A 251 -17.12 -4.11 -32.29
C GLU A 251 -16.04 -5.18 -32.29
N LYS A 252 -15.08 -5.07 -31.37
CA LYS A 252 -13.95 -6.01 -31.29
C LYS A 252 -14.35 -7.41 -30.83
N LEU A 253 -15.39 -7.51 -30.02
CA LEU A 253 -16.00 -8.78 -29.67
C LEU A 253 -16.90 -9.33 -30.78
N GLU A 254 -17.18 -8.57 -31.85
CA GLU A 254 -18.13 -8.90 -32.91
C GLU A 254 -19.52 -9.26 -32.33
N ILE A 255 -20.00 -8.45 -31.38
CA ILE A 255 -21.33 -8.56 -30.80
C ILE A 255 -22.26 -7.60 -31.53
N ASP A 256 -23.22 -8.14 -32.28
CA ASP A 256 -24.27 -7.41 -32.96
C ASP A 256 -25.64 -7.92 -32.43
N ASP A 257 -25.97 -7.46 -31.21
CA ASP A 257 -27.19 -7.85 -30.50
C ASP A 257 -27.84 -6.61 -29.92
N GLU A 258 -29.08 -6.33 -30.31
CA GLU A 258 -29.81 -5.12 -29.92
C GLU A 258 -29.94 -4.95 -28.40
N ARG A 259 -29.90 -6.04 -27.63
CA ARG A 259 -29.94 -5.99 -26.16
C ARG A 259 -28.81 -5.18 -25.57
N PHE A 260 -27.65 -5.17 -26.21
CA PHE A 260 -26.48 -4.38 -25.76
C PHE A 260 -26.64 -2.86 -25.96
N SER A 261 -27.67 -2.39 -26.69
CA SER A 261 -27.96 -0.97 -26.84
C SER A 261 -28.35 -0.27 -25.54
N GLN A 262 -28.82 -1.02 -24.55
CA GLN A 262 -29.22 -0.50 -23.24
C GLN A 262 -28.17 -0.84 -22.17
N GLN A 263 -26.94 -0.40 -22.36
CA GLN A 263 -25.77 -0.68 -21.52
C GLN A 263 -26.07 -0.58 -20.02
N LEU A 264 -26.78 0.45 -19.57
CA LEU A 264 -27.04 0.75 -18.16
C LEU A 264 -28.30 0.09 -17.59
N ASN A 265 -29.01 -0.73 -18.36
CA ASN A 265 -30.16 -1.48 -17.88
C ASN A 265 -29.73 -2.66 -17.02
N GLN A 266 -29.77 -2.45 -15.68
CA GLN A 266 -29.32 -3.42 -14.68
C GLN A 266 -30.04 -4.77 -14.78
N ASP A 267 -31.32 -4.78 -15.19
CA ASP A 267 -32.10 -6.02 -15.29
C ASP A 267 -31.57 -6.96 -16.38
N GLN A 268 -30.86 -6.42 -17.38
CA GLN A 268 -30.27 -7.20 -18.46
C GLN A 268 -28.83 -7.62 -18.20
N TRP A 269 -28.15 -7.03 -17.23
CA TRP A 269 -26.72 -7.27 -17.01
C TRP A 269 -26.35 -8.77 -16.88
N PRO A 270 -27.09 -9.60 -16.13
CA PRO A 270 -26.74 -11.02 -16.00
C PRO A 270 -26.77 -11.78 -17.33
N GLU A 271 -27.79 -11.49 -18.18
CA GLU A 271 -27.91 -12.10 -19.50
C GLU A 271 -26.79 -11.64 -20.44
N LEU A 272 -26.56 -10.32 -20.51
CA LEU A 272 -25.50 -9.74 -21.36
C LEU A 272 -24.11 -10.21 -20.94
N LYS A 273 -23.89 -10.40 -19.64
CA LYS A 273 -22.66 -10.96 -19.08
C LYS A 273 -22.43 -12.41 -19.55
N ALA A 274 -23.47 -13.24 -19.56
CA ALA A 274 -23.38 -14.60 -20.07
C ALA A 274 -23.01 -14.65 -21.55
N ILE A 275 -23.62 -13.77 -22.37
CA ILE A 275 -23.32 -13.66 -23.81
C ILE A 275 -21.85 -13.22 -24.02
N MET A 276 -21.39 -12.23 -23.27
CA MET A 276 -19.99 -11.80 -23.34
C MET A 276 -19.03 -12.91 -22.93
N GLN A 277 -19.36 -13.64 -21.86
CA GLN A 277 -18.54 -14.76 -21.40
C GLN A 277 -18.43 -15.86 -22.48
N ASP A 278 -19.53 -16.21 -23.14
CA ASP A 278 -19.52 -17.19 -24.22
C ASP A 278 -18.68 -16.71 -25.43
N LYS A 279 -18.74 -15.42 -25.74
CA LYS A 279 -17.94 -14.82 -26.81
C LYS A 279 -16.44 -14.80 -26.45
N ILE A 280 -16.10 -14.40 -25.23
CA ILE A 280 -14.70 -14.31 -24.79
C ILE A 280 -14.05 -15.70 -24.69
N LYS A 281 -14.80 -16.74 -24.38
CA LYS A 281 -14.32 -18.15 -24.37
C LYS A 281 -13.88 -18.68 -25.72
N LEU A 282 -14.17 -18.00 -26.81
CA LEU A 282 -13.81 -18.46 -28.17
C LEU A 282 -12.32 -18.29 -28.51
N LYS A 283 -11.59 -17.44 -27.78
CA LYS A 283 -10.17 -17.21 -28.01
C LYS A 283 -9.39 -17.25 -26.68
N THR A 284 -8.09 -17.46 -26.79
CA THR A 284 -7.18 -17.38 -25.65
C THR A 284 -7.02 -15.94 -25.16
N ARG A 285 -6.58 -15.77 -23.90
CA ARG A 285 -6.27 -14.44 -23.32
C ARG A 285 -5.31 -13.64 -24.21
N ASP A 286 -4.27 -14.27 -24.70
CA ASP A 286 -3.23 -13.59 -25.46
C ASP A 286 -3.68 -13.23 -26.90
N GLU A 287 -4.60 -14.00 -27.49
CA GLU A 287 -5.27 -13.63 -28.75
C GLU A 287 -6.16 -12.41 -28.56
N TRP A 288 -6.96 -12.37 -27.48
CA TRP A 288 -7.76 -11.20 -27.15
C TRP A 288 -6.89 -9.98 -26.82
N ALA A 289 -5.82 -10.15 -26.04
CA ALA A 289 -4.90 -9.06 -25.74
C ALA A 289 -4.35 -8.40 -26.99
N LYS A 290 -4.03 -9.17 -28.05
CA LYS A 290 -3.59 -8.62 -29.36
C LYS A 290 -4.70 -7.88 -30.11
N ILE A 291 -5.95 -8.35 -30.02
CA ILE A 291 -7.12 -7.71 -30.67
C ILE A 291 -7.40 -6.36 -30.03
N PHE A 292 -7.24 -6.25 -28.72
CA PHE A 292 -7.53 -5.03 -27.96
C PHE A 292 -6.32 -4.12 -27.78
N ASP A 293 -5.12 -4.56 -28.13
CA ASP A 293 -3.91 -3.75 -27.98
C ASP A 293 -4.00 -2.44 -28.77
N GLY A 294 -3.72 -1.33 -28.11
CA GLY A 294 -3.78 0.01 -28.71
C GLY A 294 -5.19 0.53 -29.02
N THR A 295 -6.24 -0.13 -28.53
CA THR A 295 -7.64 0.36 -28.64
C THR A 295 -8.13 1.00 -27.35
N ASP A 296 -9.19 1.81 -27.42
CA ASP A 296 -9.85 2.42 -26.27
C ASP A 296 -11.00 1.54 -25.71
N ALA A 297 -10.98 0.22 -25.97
CA ALA A 297 -12.03 -0.70 -25.50
C ALA A 297 -12.00 -0.98 -23.99
N CYS A 298 -11.04 -0.44 -23.25
CA CYS A 298 -10.83 -0.67 -21.82
C CYS A 298 -10.74 -2.16 -21.45
N VAL A 299 -9.98 -2.92 -22.22
CA VAL A 299 -9.74 -4.36 -22.01
C VAL A 299 -8.25 -4.60 -21.78
N ALA A 300 -7.93 -5.43 -20.79
CA ALA A 300 -6.55 -5.82 -20.51
C ALA A 300 -6.43 -7.28 -20.09
N PRO A 301 -5.31 -7.97 -20.41
CA PRO A 301 -5.06 -9.31 -19.90
C PRO A 301 -4.83 -9.27 -18.39
N ILE A 302 -5.45 -10.20 -17.65
CA ILE A 302 -5.13 -10.41 -16.23
C ILE A 302 -3.87 -11.27 -16.17
N LEU A 303 -2.80 -10.70 -15.61
CA LEU A 303 -1.48 -11.28 -15.59
C LEU A 303 -1.13 -11.83 -14.19
N SER A 304 -0.39 -12.93 -14.16
CA SER A 304 0.24 -13.42 -12.94
C SER A 304 1.40 -12.52 -12.51
N LEU A 305 1.90 -12.68 -11.26
CA LEU A 305 3.08 -11.96 -10.77
C LEU A 305 4.32 -12.23 -11.63
N ALA A 306 4.43 -13.42 -12.23
CA ALA A 306 5.53 -13.75 -13.12
C ALA A 306 5.39 -13.11 -14.52
N GLU A 307 4.17 -12.90 -15.00
CA GLU A 307 3.89 -12.34 -16.33
C GLU A 307 3.93 -10.79 -16.31
N ALA A 308 3.55 -10.16 -15.20
CA ALA A 308 3.42 -8.72 -15.11
C ALA A 308 4.74 -7.96 -15.46
N PRO A 309 5.92 -8.34 -14.99
CA PRO A 309 7.17 -7.69 -15.36
C PRO A 309 7.51 -7.82 -16.86
N GLU A 310 7.00 -8.87 -17.52
CA GLU A 310 7.26 -9.19 -18.93
C GLU A 310 6.37 -8.42 -19.90
N HIS A 311 5.28 -7.84 -19.42
CA HIS A 311 4.33 -7.10 -20.26
C HIS A 311 4.99 -5.87 -20.89
N HIS A 312 4.77 -5.66 -22.20
CA HIS A 312 5.47 -4.62 -22.98
C HIS A 312 5.30 -3.20 -22.39
N HIS A 313 4.08 -2.87 -21.92
CA HIS A 313 3.83 -1.56 -21.30
C HIS A 313 4.58 -1.42 -19.96
N MET A 314 4.61 -2.48 -19.13
CA MET A 314 5.31 -2.47 -17.84
C MET A 314 6.83 -2.35 -18.03
N LYS A 315 7.39 -3.00 -19.09
CA LYS A 315 8.78 -2.84 -19.49
C LYS A 315 9.08 -1.42 -19.98
N ALA A 316 8.25 -0.88 -20.89
CA ALA A 316 8.41 0.49 -21.42
C ALA A 316 8.35 1.54 -20.30
N ARG A 317 7.47 1.35 -19.32
CA ARG A 317 7.39 2.21 -18.14
C ARG A 317 8.46 1.93 -17.10
N LYS A 318 9.22 0.84 -17.22
CA LYS A 318 10.16 0.40 -16.17
C LYS A 318 9.46 0.31 -14.82
N SER A 319 8.26 -0.29 -14.79
CA SER A 319 7.48 -0.44 -13.54
C SER A 319 8.08 -1.49 -12.60
N PHE A 320 8.91 -2.35 -13.13
CA PHE A 320 9.74 -3.30 -12.40
C PHE A 320 11.21 -3.04 -12.71
N VAL A 321 12.08 -3.41 -11.79
CA VAL A 321 13.54 -3.31 -11.90
C VAL A 321 14.17 -4.62 -11.44
N ASP A 322 15.21 -5.03 -12.15
CA ASP A 322 16.14 -6.04 -11.64
C ASP A 322 17.18 -5.32 -10.76
N PHE A 323 17.16 -5.64 -9.47
CA PHE A 323 18.10 -5.11 -8.50
C PHE A 323 18.82 -6.30 -7.83
N ASP A 324 20.12 -6.41 -8.07
CA ASP A 324 20.96 -7.52 -7.60
C ASP A 324 20.42 -8.92 -7.98
N GLY A 325 19.87 -9.07 -9.19
CA GLY A 325 19.36 -10.33 -9.71
C GLY A 325 17.93 -10.67 -9.23
N VAL A 326 17.25 -9.73 -8.59
CA VAL A 326 15.87 -9.93 -8.11
C VAL A 326 14.93 -8.88 -8.70
N ILE A 327 13.93 -9.35 -9.46
CA ILE A 327 12.90 -8.47 -10.04
C ILE A 327 11.95 -8.00 -8.94
N GLN A 328 11.80 -6.69 -8.83
CA GLN A 328 10.92 -6.07 -7.84
C GLN A 328 10.24 -4.81 -8.41
N PRO A 329 9.11 -4.35 -7.80
CA PRO A 329 8.50 -3.09 -8.20
C PRO A 329 9.46 -1.90 -8.03
N ASN A 330 9.54 -1.07 -9.07
CA ASN A 330 10.35 0.15 -9.05
C ASN A 330 9.68 1.23 -8.19
N PRO A 331 10.46 2.15 -7.57
CA PRO A 331 9.89 3.26 -6.82
C PRO A 331 8.85 4.07 -7.59
N ALA A 332 7.80 4.48 -6.88
CA ALA A 332 6.73 5.33 -7.39
C ALA A 332 6.31 6.35 -6.30
N PRO A 333 5.71 7.53 -6.70
CA PRO A 333 5.52 8.03 -8.07
C PRO A 333 6.82 8.52 -8.74
N ARG A 334 6.77 8.83 -10.04
CA ARG A 334 7.90 9.43 -10.77
C ARG A 334 7.82 10.94 -10.72
N PHE A 335 8.96 11.59 -10.61
CA PHE A 335 9.08 13.04 -10.60
C PHE A 335 9.84 13.51 -11.84
N SER A 336 9.51 14.71 -12.35
CA SER A 336 10.17 15.29 -13.53
C SER A 336 11.55 15.87 -13.22
N SER A 337 11.83 16.22 -11.95
CA SER A 337 13.05 16.91 -11.53
C SER A 337 13.77 16.24 -10.34
N SER A 338 13.23 15.15 -9.83
CA SER A 338 13.84 14.37 -8.74
C SER A 338 13.89 12.90 -9.14
N ASN A 339 14.91 12.17 -8.69
CA ASN A 339 15.01 10.75 -8.93
C ASN A 339 14.66 9.94 -7.68
N ASN A 340 13.77 8.99 -7.85
CA ASN A 340 13.54 7.93 -6.89
C ASN A 340 14.43 6.75 -7.25
N GLU A 341 15.06 6.15 -6.25
CA GLU A 341 15.95 5.02 -6.50
C GLU A 341 16.00 4.04 -5.34
N ILE A 342 16.21 2.78 -5.65
CA ILE A 342 16.60 1.76 -4.66
C ILE A 342 18.09 1.94 -4.43
N ARG A 343 18.49 2.37 -3.24
CA ARG A 343 19.88 2.66 -2.90
C ARG A 343 20.70 1.42 -2.62
N HIS A 344 20.06 0.45 -1.95
CA HIS A 344 20.67 -0.85 -1.64
C HIS A 344 19.60 -1.88 -1.29
N ALA A 345 19.96 -3.15 -1.35
CA ALA A 345 19.13 -4.26 -0.86
C ALA A 345 18.88 -4.14 0.65
N PRO A 346 17.87 -4.85 1.19
CA PRO A 346 17.66 -4.94 2.63
C PRO A 346 18.91 -5.39 3.37
N VAL A 347 19.19 -4.74 4.50
CA VAL A 347 20.31 -5.07 5.38
C VAL A 347 19.88 -5.98 6.53
N LYS A 348 20.82 -6.71 7.12
CA LYS A 348 20.58 -7.50 8.33
C LYS A 348 20.39 -6.60 9.55
N ALA A 349 19.68 -7.09 10.55
CA ALA A 349 19.49 -6.40 11.82
C ALA A 349 20.84 -6.04 12.46
N GLY A 350 21.02 -4.76 12.80
CA GLY A 350 22.25 -4.24 13.41
C GLY A 350 23.45 -4.14 12.48
N GLN A 351 23.29 -4.35 11.17
CA GLN A 351 24.40 -4.30 10.23
C GLN A 351 25.11 -2.93 10.22
N ASN A 352 24.40 -1.86 10.52
CA ASN A 352 24.92 -0.50 10.50
C ASN A 352 25.13 0.10 11.91
N ASN A 353 25.22 -0.74 12.96
CA ASN A 353 25.38 -0.25 14.33
C ASN A 353 26.54 0.73 14.48
N ASP A 354 27.72 0.38 13.94
CA ASP A 354 28.94 1.21 14.08
C ASP A 354 28.78 2.55 13.33
N GLU A 355 28.28 2.51 12.10
CA GLU A 355 28.02 3.67 11.26
C GLU A 355 27.01 4.64 11.92
N ILE A 356 25.87 4.10 12.39
CA ILE A 356 24.81 4.90 13.04
C ILE A 356 25.33 5.49 14.35
N CYS A 357 26.04 4.71 15.17
CA CYS A 357 26.59 5.19 16.42
C CYS A 357 27.61 6.32 16.19
N GLU A 358 28.48 6.19 15.19
CA GLU A 358 29.41 7.26 14.82
C GLU A 358 28.70 8.51 14.31
N GLN A 359 27.75 8.35 13.37
CA GLN A 359 27.01 9.45 12.75
C GLN A 359 26.21 10.29 13.77
N PHE A 360 25.62 9.66 14.77
CA PHE A 360 24.74 10.27 15.77
C PHE A 360 25.39 10.40 17.16
N GLU A 361 26.67 10.10 17.27
CA GLU A 361 27.46 10.15 18.50
C GLU A 361 26.86 9.30 19.64
N LEU A 362 26.30 8.12 19.33
CA LEU A 362 25.70 7.22 20.30
C LEU A 362 26.74 6.35 21.00
N ASP A 363 26.44 5.93 22.24
CA ASP A 363 27.26 4.94 22.94
C ASP A 363 27.08 3.55 22.29
N ARG A 364 28.10 3.11 21.53
CA ARG A 364 28.09 1.84 20.81
C ARG A 364 27.86 0.64 21.72
N SER A 365 28.25 0.70 23.00
CA SER A 365 28.10 -0.40 23.93
C SER A 365 26.63 -0.74 24.28
N CYS A 366 25.72 0.18 24.03
CA CYS A 366 24.27 0.00 24.23
C CYS A 366 23.59 -0.81 23.12
N PHE A 367 24.30 -1.11 22.03
CA PHE A 367 23.74 -1.75 20.84
C PHE A 367 24.52 -3.03 20.48
N LYS A 368 23.76 -4.09 20.13
CA LYS A 368 24.37 -5.41 19.79
C LYS A 368 24.75 -5.51 18.36
#